data_1e45004780fa7acb799efcfb17b332b2
#
_entry.id   1e45004780fa7acb799efcfb17b332b2
#
_cell.length_a   1.000
_cell.length_b   1.000
_cell.length_c   1.000
_cell.angle_alpha   90.00
_cell.angle_beta   90.00
_cell.angle_gamma   90.00
#
_symmetry.space_group_name_H-M   'P 1'
#
loop_
_entity.id
_entity.type
_entity.pdbx_description
1 polymer ?
#
loop_
_entity_poly.entity_id
_entity_poly.type
_entity_poly.pdbx_seq_one_letter_code
_entity_poly.pdbx_strand_id
1 'polypeptide(L)'
;MRLLGPSSQPLREELDVMREKIDFSGATVLEIGCGAATRTEQIAGHTDVKAIVAAEIDAVAHSKNLEKQVNKVRFESFGAQQIPYESESFDVVIMLKSLHHVPGTMMRQSLSEIHRVLKMGGLAYLSEPVFQGDLNEVIRMFHDEEAVRKAAFESIGVAISSGLFSLQEEYFYLSPVRMESFKQFQQAIMNATYQEHQSDDGLVSRVRERFEGFRSADEKNPFYFETPNRVDLLRKI
;
A
#
# COMPACT_ATOMS: atom_id res chain seq x y z
N MET A 1 3.37 18.74 3.78
CA MET A 1 2.58 17.58 3.31
C MET A 1 1.15 18.00 2.97
N ARG A 2 0.56 17.37 1.96
CA ARG A 2 -0.83 17.63 1.53
C ARG A 2 -1.65 16.35 1.63
N LEU A 3 -2.86 16.44 2.19
CA LEU A 3 -3.76 15.29 2.31
C LEU A 3 -4.34 14.90 0.94
N LEU A 4 -4.66 15.88 0.11
CA LEU A 4 -5.19 15.70 -1.24
C LEU A 4 -4.15 16.13 -2.28
N GLY A 5 -4.09 15.39 -3.38
CA GLY A 5 -3.21 15.68 -4.49
C GLY A 5 -3.63 16.90 -5.33
N PRO A 6 -2.77 17.35 -6.26
CA PRO A 6 -3.11 18.38 -7.22
C PRO A 6 -4.22 17.89 -8.17
N SER A 7 -4.90 18.83 -8.85
CA SER A 7 -5.98 18.52 -9.80
C SER A 7 -5.51 17.72 -11.03
N SER A 8 -4.24 17.81 -11.38
CA SER A 8 -3.63 17.01 -12.45
C SER A 8 -2.53 16.13 -11.86
N GLN A 9 -2.64 14.84 -12.09
CA GLN A 9 -1.70 13.82 -11.62
C GLN A 9 -1.33 12.89 -12.79
N PRO A 10 -0.09 12.42 -12.90
CA PRO A 10 0.30 11.48 -13.94
C PRO A 10 -0.32 10.09 -13.68
N LEU A 11 -0.72 9.42 -14.76
CA LEU A 11 -1.11 8.02 -14.71
C LEU A 11 0.15 7.14 -14.69
N ARG A 12 0.34 6.33 -13.67
CA ARG A 12 1.57 5.53 -13.46
C ARG A 12 1.25 4.17 -12.83
N GLU A 13 2.04 3.18 -13.18
CA GLU A 13 2.10 1.93 -12.43
C GLU A 13 2.96 2.11 -11.16
N GLU A 14 2.57 1.50 -10.04
CA GLU A 14 3.27 1.58 -8.76
C GLU A 14 4.75 1.20 -8.87
N LEU A 15 5.05 0.09 -9.59
CA LEU A 15 6.43 -0.38 -9.75
C LEU A 15 7.31 0.65 -10.47
N ASP A 16 6.76 1.34 -11.48
CA ASP A 16 7.52 2.35 -12.24
C ASP A 16 7.83 3.56 -11.34
N VAL A 17 6.89 3.97 -10.50
CA VAL A 17 7.13 5.02 -9.50
C VAL A 17 8.21 4.59 -8.51
N MET A 18 8.14 3.36 -7.99
CA MET A 18 9.15 2.84 -7.07
C MET A 18 10.55 2.81 -7.70
N ARG A 19 10.67 2.32 -8.94
CA ARG A 19 11.96 2.25 -9.66
C ARG A 19 12.55 3.62 -9.99
N GLU A 20 11.71 4.64 -10.14
CA GLU A 20 12.16 6.02 -10.32
C GLU A 20 12.66 6.65 -9.02
N LYS A 21 12.03 6.30 -7.89
CA LYS A 21 12.27 6.95 -6.60
C LYS A 21 13.27 6.20 -5.70
N ILE A 22 13.51 4.93 -5.95
CA ILE A 22 14.35 4.06 -5.10
C ILE A 22 15.46 3.45 -5.96
N ASP A 23 16.70 3.60 -5.51
CA ASP A 23 17.79 2.78 -6.01
C ASP A 23 17.80 1.43 -5.29
N PHE A 24 17.41 0.38 -6.02
CA PHE A 24 17.38 -0.98 -5.52
C PHE A 24 18.71 -1.72 -5.64
N SER A 25 19.72 -1.14 -6.29
CA SER A 25 20.99 -1.81 -6.57
C SER A 25 21.70 -2.27 -5.31
N GLY A 26 21.75 -3.58 -5.10
CA GLY A 26 22.37 -4.19 -3.93
C GLY A 26 21.65 -3.95 -2.60
N ALA A 27 20.46 -3.35 -2.62
CA ALA A 27 19.71 -3.00 -1.42
C ALA A 27 19.12 -4.23 -0.71
N THR A 28 19.10 -4.18 0.61
CA THR A 28 18.30 -5.09 1.45
C THR A 28 16.98 -4.37 1.79
N VAL A 29 15.87 -4.95 1.34
CA VAL A 29 14.54 -4.34 1.40
C VAL A 29 13.67 -5.07 2.41
N LEU A 30 12.87 -4.32 3.17
CA LEU A 30 11.77 -4.83 3.98
C LEU A 30 10.45 -4.29 3.38
N GLU A 31 9.57 -5.17 2.93
CA GLU A 31 8.19 -4.83 2.57
C GLU A 31 7.25 -5.29 3.70
N ILE A 32 6.46 -4.37 4.25
CA ILE A 32 5.53 -4.63 5.36
C ILE A 32 4.10 -4.53 4.85
N GLY A 33 3.30 -5.58 5.08
CA GLY A 33 1.96 -5.72 4.55
C GLY A 33 1.99 -6.07 3.06
N CYS A 34 2.76 -7.10 2.69
CA CYS A 34 2.97 -7.48 1.29
C CYS A 34 1.73 -8.11 0.62
N GLY A 35 0.69 -8.44 1.41
CA GLY A 35 -0.54 -9.05 0.91
C GLY A 35 -0.26 -10.33 0.13
N ALA A 36 -0.73 -10.37 -1.13
CA ALA A 36 -0.47 -11.49 -2.05
C ALA A 36 0.95 -11.47 -2.66
N ALA A 37 1.85 -10.63 -2.19
CA ALA A 37 3.25 -10.50 -2.63
C ALA A 37 3.46 -10.16 -4.12
N THR A 38 2.45 -9.65 -4.80
CA THR A 38 2.56 -9.31 -6.23
C THR A 38 3.64 -8.27 -6.49
N ARG A 39 3.73 -7.23 -5.64
CA ARG A 39 4.77 -6.19 -5.76
C ARG A 39 6.13 -6.71 -5.33
N THR A 40 6.19 -7.53 -4.30
CA THR A 40 7.41 -8.25 -3.89
C THR A 40 8.04 -9.01 -5.06
N GLU A 41 7.23 -9.82 -5.77
CA GLU A 41 7.66 -10.59 -6.93
C GLU A 41 8.18 -9.68 -8.06
N GLN A 42 7.48 -8.58 -8.31
CA GLN A 42 7.88 -7.60 -9.33
C GLN A 42 9.20 -6.91 -8.96
N ILE A 43 9.38 -6.48 -7.71
CA ILE A 43 10.63 -5.88 -7.24
C ILE A 43 11.77 -6.90 -7.41
N ALA A 44 11.58 -8.14 -6.94
CA ALA A 44 12.58 -9.21 -7.03
C ALA A 44 12.98 -9.53 -8.47
N GLY A 45 12.02 -9.52 -9.40
CA GLY A 45 12.22 -9.88 -10.82
C GLY A 45 12.72 -8.75 -11.71
N HIS A 46 12.44 -7.50 -11.33
CA HIS A 46 12.69 -6.34 -12.21
C HIS A 46 13.70 -5.33 -11.65
N THR A 47 14.39 -5.66 -10.55
CA THR A 47 15.42 -4.80 -9.94
C THR A 47 16.65 -5.61 -9.52
N ASP A 48 17.78 -4.91 -9.31
CA ASP A 48 19.02 -5.51 -8.81
C ASP A 48 19.07 -5.57 -7.27
N VAL A 49 17.91 -5.77 -6.64
CA VAL A 49 17.81 -5.93 -5.20
C VAL A 49 18.67 -7.11 -4.70
N LYS A 50 19.34 -6.93 -3.56
CA LYS A 50 20.14 -8.00 -2.93
C LYS A 50 19.25 -9.04 -2.27
N ALA A 51 18.31 -8.59 -1.45
CA ALA A 51 17.35 -9.43 -0.72
C ALA A 51 16.11 -8.65 -0.32
N ILE A 52 14.99 -9.34 -0.23
CA ILE A 52 13.72 -8.79 0.27
C ILE A 52 13.23 -9.66 1.42
N VAL A 53 12.88 -9.04 2.53
CA VAL A 53 12.00 -9.62 3.54
C VAL A 53 10.61 -9.08 3.28
N ALA A 54 9.64 -9.96 3.04
CA ALA A 54 8.25 -9.61 2.79
C ALA A 54 7.38 -10.10 3.96
N ALA A 55 6.91 -9.15 4.77
CA ALA A 55 6.14 -9.43 5.97
C ALA A 55 4.64 -9.28 5.72
N GLU A 56 3.86 -10.27 6.20
CA GLU A 56 2.40 -10.26 6.14
C GLU A 56 1.81 -10.82 7.44
N ILE A 57 0.87 -10.07 8.04
CA ILE A 57 0.22 -10.47 9.29
C ILE A 57 -1.04 -11.31 9.06
N ASP A 58 -1.70 -11.17 7.90
CA ASP A 58 -2.83 -12.02 7.53
C ASP A 58 -2.35 -13.46 7.32
N ALA A 59 -2.81 -14.37 8.16
CA ALA A 59 -2.35 -15.76 8.17
C ALA A 59 -2.69 -16.51 6.87
N VAL A 60 -3.79 -16.15 6.19
CA VAL A 60 -4.20 -16.78 4.93
C VAL A 60 -3.30 -16.33 3.80
N ALA A 61 -3.06 -15.03 3.69
CA ALA A 61 -2.15 -14.47 2.69
C ALA A 61 -0.72 -14.95 2.92
N HIS A 62 -0.24 -14.93 4.18
CA HIS A 62 1.10 -15.42 4.52
C HIS A 62 1.29 -16.91 4.18
N SER A 63 0.31 -17.77 4.51
CA SER A 63 0.38 -19.19 4.17
C SER A 63 0.53 -19.42 2.65
N LYS A 64 -0.25 -18.68 1.84
CA LYS A 64 -0.12 -18.73 0.37
C LYS A 64 1.23 -18.21 -0.13
N ASN A 65 1.78 -17.21 0.53
CA ASN A 65 3.10 -16.68 0.17
C ASN A 65 4.22 -17.67 0.45
N LEU A 66 4.11 -18.48 1.52
CA LEU A 66 5.09 -19.53 1.83
C LEU A 66 5.17 -20.64 0.76
N GLU A 67 4.11 -20.83 -0.03
CA GLU A 67 4.10 -21.78 -1.16
C GLU A 67 4.88 -21.25 -2.38
N LYS A 68 5.19 -19.96 -2.43
CA LYS A 68 5.88 -19.31 -3.54
C LYS A 68 7.40 -19.50 -3.43
N GLN A 69 8.01 -19.74 -4.56
CA GLN A 69 9.48 -19.81 -4.69
C GLN A 69 9.96 -18.55 -5.44
N VAL A 70 10.15 -17.46 -4.72
CA VAL A 70 10.63 -16.20 -5.28
C VAL A 70 12.10 -16.00 -4.90
N ASN A 71 12.97 -15.94 -5.90
CA ASN A 71 14.40 -15.74 -5.67
C ASN A 71 14.63 -14.40 -4.93
N LYS A 72 15.58 -14.41 -3.98
CA LYS A 72 15.95 -13.27 -3.13
C LYS A 72 14.86 -12.83 -2.12
N VAL A 73 13.72 -13.53 -2.03
CA VAL A 73 12.61 -13.17 -1.14
C VAL A 73 12.50 -14.17 0.02
N ARG A 74 12.32 -13.66 1.22
CA ARG A 74 11.94 -14.42 2.41
C ARG A 74 10.61 -13.88 2.94
N PHE A 75 9.61 -14.75 3.05
CA PHE A 75 8.31 -14.41 3.61
C PHE A 75 8.29 -14.65 5.11
N GLU A 76 7.83 -13.65 5.87
CA GLU A 76 7.74 -13.70 7.33
C GLU A 76 6.40 -13.16 7.83
N SER A 77 6.04 -13.52 9.09
CA SER A 77 4.77 -13.09 9.68
C SER A 77 5.02 -12.16 10.87
N PHE A 78 4.91 -10.85 10.64
CA PHE A 78 4.91 -9.81 11.66
C PHE A 78 4.32 -8.51 11.13
N GLY A 79 3.89 -7.65 12.05
CA GLY A 79 3.38 -6.32 11.70
C GLY A 79 4.40 -5.21 11.93
N ALA A 80 4.11 -4.03 11.41
CA ALA A 80 5.00 -2.85 11.48
C ALA A 80 5.29 -2.37 12.91
N GLN A 81 4.40 -2.67 13.87
CA GLN A 81 4.53 -2.23 15.26
C GLN A 81 5.60 -2.99 16.06
N GLN A 82 6.08 -4.12 15.54
CA GLN A 82 7.14 -4.91 16.16
C GLN A 82 7.90 -5.69 15.07
N ILE A 83 9.03 -5.16 14.65
CA ILE A 83 9.85 -5.73 13.59
C ILE A 83 10.98 -6.55 14.23
N PRO A 84 11.04 -7.90 14.01
CA PRO A 84 11.99 -8.80 14.69
C PRO A 84 13.38 -8.76 14.05
N TYR A 85 13.90 -7.56 13.82
CA TYR A 85 15.21 -7.31 13.24
C TYR A 85 15.98 -6.31 14.09
N GLU A 86 17.30 -6.41 14.06
CA GLU A 86 18.20 -5.45 14.70
C GLU A 86 18.07 -4.06 14.06
N SER A 87 18.49 -3.03 14.78
CA SER A 87 18.60 -1.68 14.22
C SER A 87 19.52 -1.68 13.00
N GLU A 88 19.19 -0.82 12.03
CA GLU A 88 20.02 -0.61 10.83
C GLU A 88 20.21 -1.86 9.94
N SER A 89 19.18 -2.71 9.86
CA SER A 89 19.20 -3.93 9.05
C SER A 89 18.86 -3.72 7.57
N PHE A 90 18.12 -2.67 7.23
CA PHE A 90 17.55 -2.46 5.89
C PHE A 90 17.99 -1.13 5.27
N ASP A 91 18.23 -1.17 3.95
CA ASP A 91 18.49 0.03 3.16
C ASP A 91 17.19 0.74 2.81
N VAL A 92 16.12 -0.05 2.57
CA VAL A 92 14.79 0.43 2.18
C VAL A 92 13.71 -0.30 2.96
N VAL A 93 12.71 0.44 3.45
CA VAL A 93 11.45 -0.11 3.97
C VAL A 93 10.30 0.39 3.11
N ILE A 94 9.40 -0.53 2.73
CA ILE A 94 8.27 -0.26 1.84
C ILE A 94 6.98 -0.63 2.56
N MET A 95 5.99 0.26 2.53
CA MET A 95 4.61 -0.02 2.87
C MET A 95 3.70 0.47 1.73
N LEU A 96 2.95 -0.45 1.12
CA LEU A 96 2.05 -0.16 0.02
C LEU A 96 0.61 -0.35 0.47
N LYS A 97 -0.11 0.76 0.65
CA LYS A 97 -1.54 0.76 1.05
C LYS A 97 -1.79 -0.07 2.31
N SER A 98 -0.88 0.02 3.28
CA SER A 98 -0.88 -0.85 4.46
C SER A 98 -0.72 -0.12 5.79
N LEU A 99 -0.21 1.12 5.82
CA LEU A 99 -0.08 1.87 7.07
C LEU A 99 -1.45 2.20 7.68
N HIS A 100 -2.45 2.54 6.87
CA HIS A 100 -3.80 2.84 7.35
C HIS A 100 -4.53 1.63 7.93
N HIS A 101 -4.06 0.39 7.69
CA HIS A 101 -4.56 -0.82 8.33
C HIS A 101 -3.92 -1.08 9.71
N VAL A 102 -2.84 -0.40 10.05
CA VAL A 102 -2.26 -0.46 11.40
C VAL A 102 -3.21 0.23 12.37
N PRO A 103 -3.53 -0.37 13.55
CA PRO A 103 -4.34 0.32 14.55
C PRO A 103 -3.81 1.72 14.84
N GLY A 104 -4.67 2.73 14.86
CA GLY A 104 -4.26 4.14 14.98
C GLY A 104 -3.35 4.42 16.18
N THR A 105 -3.58 3.71 17.30
CA THR A 105 -2.75 3.78 18.51
C THR A 105 -1.32 3.24 18.31
N MET A 106 -1.11 2.40 17.28
CA MET A 106 0.18 1.75 16.99
C MET A 106 0.93 2.37 15.80
N MET A 107 0.31 3.27 15.02
CA MET A 107 0.94 3.86 13.83
C MET A 107 2.25 4.59 14.17
N ARG A 108 2.31 5.33 15.27
CA ARG A 108 3.54 6.02 15.71
C ARG A 108 4.63 5.03 16.09
N GLN A 109 4.28 3.97 16.79
CA GLN A 109 5.22 2.89 17.13
C GLN A 109 5.74 2.23 15.86
N SER A 110 4.87 1.96 14.89
CA SER A 110 5.26 1.38 13.61
C SER A 110 6.26 2.26 12.86
N LEU A 111 6.03 3.57 12.80
CA LEU A 111 6.98 4.52 12.19
C LEU A 111 8.32 4.58 12.96
N SER A 112 8.29 4.44 14.29
CA SER A 112 9.51 4.35 15.10
C SER A 112 10.28 3.04 14.85
N GLU A 113 9.59 1.92 14.68
CA GLU A 113 10.20 0.63 14.33
C GLU A 113 10.79 0.66 12.92
N ILE A 114 10.09 1.23 11.94
CA ILE A 114 10.60 1.46 10.59
C ILE A 114 11.88 2.30 10.65
N HIS A 115 11.87 3.39 11.40
CA HIS A 115 13.07 4.22 11.61
C HIS A 115 14.20 3.40 12.24
N ARG A 116 13.91 2.61 13.28
CA ARG A 116 14.93 1.81 13.99
C ARG A 116 15.64 0.83 13.04
N VAL A 117 14.87 0.09 12.23
CA VAL A 117 15.45 -0.95 11.37
C VAL A 117 16.07 -0.42 10.07
N LEU A 118 15.77 0.80 9.67
CA LEU A 118 16.46 1.46 8.57
C LEU A 118 17.88 1.82 8.96
N LYS A 119 18.83 1.63 8.05
CA LYS A 119 20.18 2.17 8.15
C LYS A 119 20.16 3.70 8.15
N MET A 120 21.20 4.33 8.68
CA MET A 120 21.37 5.79 8.56
C MET A 120 21.33 6.17 7.07
N GLY A 121 20.52 7.19 6.75
CA GLY A 121 20.28 7.62 5.37
C GLY A 121 19.40 6.68 4.53
N GLY A 122 18.93 5.56 5.08
CA GLY A 122 18.00 4.65 4.44
C GLY A 122 16.63 5.27 4.17
N LEU A 123 15.88 4.69 3.25
CA LEU A 123 14.61 5.23 2.75
C LEU A 123 13.40 4.42 3.23
N ALA A 124 12.36 5.11 3.68
CA ALA A 124 11.02 4.56 3.79
C ALA A 124 10.16 5.08 2.63
N TYR A 125 9.59 4.17 1.85
CA TYR A 125 8.63 4.44 0.78
C TYR A 125 7.23 4.06 1.28
N LEU A 126 6.43 5.07 1.62
CA LEU A 126 5.09 4.90 2.14
C LEU A 126 4.09 5.35 1.07
N SER A 127 3.40 4.39 0.43
CA SER A 127 2.39 4.66 -0.59
C SER A 127 1.00 4.38 -0.03
N GLU A 128 0.18 5.43 0.05
CA GLU A 128 -1.17 5.36 0.61
C GLU A 128 -2.23 5.85 -0.38
N PRO A 129 -3.40 5.22 -0.42
CA PRO A 129 -4.49 5.68 -1.27
C PRO A 129 -5.04 7.00 -0.73
N VAL A 130 -5.28 7.95 -1.62
CA VAL A 130 -5.98 9.19 -1.29
C VAL A 130 -7.48 8.91 -1.24
N PHE A 131 -8.18 9.44 -0.21
CA PHE A 131 -9.63 9.26 -0.05
C PHE A 131 -10.41 10.12 -1.06
N GLN A 132 -10.32 9.73 -2.34
CA GLN A 132 -10.89 10.47 -3.48
C GLN A 132 -11.01 9.55 -4.71
N GLY A 133 -11.88 9.91 -5.65
CA GLY A 133 -12.03 9.21 -6.94
C GLY A 133 -13.19 8.22 -6.97
N ASP A 134 -13.59 7.85 -8.19
CA ASP A 134 -14.81 7.09 -8.46
C ASP A 134 -14.82 5.71 -7.79
N LEU A 135 -13.71 4.99 -7.79
CA LEU A 135 -13.63 3.69 -7.12
C LEU A 135 -13.76 3.86 -5.60
N ASN A 136 -13.19 4.93 -5.03
CA ASN A 136 -13.35 5.24 -3.61
C ASN A 136 -14.81 5.51 -3.25
N GLU A 137 -15.58 6.19 -4.12
CA GLU A 137 -17.00 6.43 -3.90
C GLU A 137 -17.85 5.13 -3.89
N VAL A 138 -17.39 4.09 -4.57
CA VAL A 138 -18.01 2.75 -4.50
C VAL A 138 -17.61 2.05 -3.19
N ILE A 139 -16.31 2.03 -2.87
CA ILE A 139 -15.77 1.31 -1.72
C ILE A 139 -16.31 1.88 -0.41
N ARG A 140 -16.38 3.20 -0.25
CA ARG A 140 -16.86 3.85 0.97
C ARG A 140 -18.30 3.49 1.35
N MET A 141 -19.11 2.99 0.43
CA MET A 141 -20.46 2.56 0.71
C MET A 141 -20.54 1.38 1.67
N PHE A 142 -19.49 0.57 1.73
CA PHE A 142 -19.41 -0.62 2.58
C PHE A 142 -18.15 -0.64 3.45
N HIS A 143 -17.14 0.15 3.11
CA HIS A 143 -15.88 0.25 3.84
C HIS A 143 -15.35 1.68 3.77
N ASP A 144 -15.75 2.49 4.74
CA ASP A 144 -15.32 3.90 4.81
C ASP A 144 -14.00 4.00 5.59
N GLU A 145 -12.92 4.28 4.86
CA GLU A 145 -11.55 4.39 5.40
C GLU A 145 -11.09 5.85 5.58
N GLU A 146 -11.98 6.85 5.48
CA GLU A 146 -11.58 8.26 5.56
C GLU A 146 -10.78 8.56 6.82
N ALA A 147 -11.30 8.12 7.97
CA ALA A 147 -10.67 8.39 9.27
C ALA A 147 -9.29 7.70 9.42
N VAL A 148 -9.16 6.44 8.99
CA VAL A 148 -7.90 5.68 9.14
C VAL A 148 -6.83 6.16 8.15
N ARG A 149 -7.20 6.53 6.92
CA ARG A 149 -6.28 7.13 5.94
C ARG A 149 -5.80 8.51 6.39
N LYS A 150 -6.68 9.32 7.00
CA LYS A 150 -6.32 10.60 7.61
C LYS A 150 -5.36 10.39 8.78
N ALA A 151 -5.62 9.41 9.66
CA ALA A 151 -4.76 9.11 10.80
C ALA A 151 -3.35 8.65 10.36
N ALA A 152 -3.25 7.84 9.29
CA ALA A 152 -1.97 7.46 8.70
C ALA A 152 -1.19 8.68 8.20
N PHE A 153 -1.85 9.57 7.46
CA PHE A 153 -1.27 10.84 7.00
C PHE A 153 -0.74 11.70 8.15
N GLU A 154 -1.55 11.90 9.19
CA GLU A 154 -1.18 12.69 10.37
C GLU A 154 -0.01 12.05 11.12
N SER A 155 0.03 10.72 11.22
CA SER A 155 1.11 9.99 11.88
C SER A 155 2.45 10.15 11.15
N ILE A 156 2.45 10.14 9.81
CA ILE A 156 3.64 10.44 9.00
C ILE A 156 4.09 11.89 9.25
N GLY A 157 3.16 12.86 9.26
CA GLY A 157 3.46 14.26 9.57
C GLY A 157 4.09 14.45 10.94
N VAL A 158 3.64 13.72 11.96
CA VAL A 158 4.24 13.72 13.30
C VAL A 158 5.65 13.12 13.27
N ALA A 159 5.87 12.00 12.56
CA ALA A 159 7.19 11.39 12.47
C ALA A 159 8.23 12.32 11.82
N ILE A 160 7.80 13.10 10.81
CA ILE A 160 8.66 14.12 10.19
C ILE A 160 8.92 15.28 11.16
N SER A 161 7.87 15.85 11.76
CA SER A 161 7.99 17.01 12.64
C SER A 161 8.75 16.71 13.94
N SER A 162 8.76 15.46 14.39
CA SER A 162 9.55 15.01 15.55
C SER A 162 11.03 14.72 15.22
N GLY A 163 11.43 14.84 13.95
CA GLY A 163 12.82 14.62 13.54
C GLY A 163 13.21 13.15 13.38
N LEU A 164 12.25 12.22 13.34
CA LEU A 164 12.55 10.82 12.99
C LEU A 164 12.98 10.69 11.52
N PHE A 165 12.31 11.42 10.64
CA PHE A 165 12.57 11.39 9.21
C PHE A 165 12.64 12.79 8.63
N SER A 166 13.40 12.92 7.54
CA SER A 166 13.26 14.04 6.61
C SER A 166 12.40 13.62 5.42
N LEU A 167 11.42 14.45 5.05
CA LEU A 167 10.64 14.25 3.83
C LEU A 167 11.50 14.60 2.62
N GLN A 168 11.82 13.61 1.79
CA GLN A 168 12.57 13.82 0.56
C GLN A 168 11.66 14.26 -0.56
N GLU A 169 10.50 13.60 -0.67
CA GLU A 169 9.51 13.91 -1.70
C GLU A 169 8.12 13.49 -1.25
N GLU A 170 7.12 14.28 -1.63
CA GLU A 170 5.70 13.93 -1.60
C GLU A 170 5.23 13.86 -3.07
N TYR A 171 4.88 12.66 -3.54
CA TYR A 171 4.53 12.43 -4.93
C TYR A 171 3.11 11.91 -5.06
N PHE A 172 2.35 12.48 -5.99
CA PHE A 172 0.97 12.06 -6.28
C PHE A 172 0.86 11.49 -7.69
N TYR A 173 0.14 10.39 -7.83
CA TYR A 173 -0.12 9.78 -9.12
C TYR A 173 -1.45 9.02 -9.12
N LEU A 174 -1.97 8.76 -10.30
CA LEU A 174 -3.13 7.92 -10.53
C LEU A 174 -2.66 6.53 -10.92
N SER A 175 -3.14 5.50 -10.23
CA SER A 175 -2.90 4.12 -10.66
C SER A 175 -4.12 3.58 -11.41
N PRO A 176 -3.92 2.88 -12.55
CA PRO A 176 -5.02 2.29 -13.29
C PRO A 176 -5.53 1.04 -12.58
N VAL A 177 -6.85 0.95 -12.43
CA VAL A 177 -7.54 -0.27 -11.96
C VAL A 177 -8.52 -0.70 -13.03
N ARG A 178 -8.38 -1.94 -13.49
CA ARG A 178 -9.25 -2.54 -14.52
C ARG A 178 -9.99 -3.72 -13.92
N MET A 179 -11.28 -3.77 -14.19
CA MET A 179 -12.14 -4.88 -13.77
C MET A 179 -13.09 -5.26 -14.90
N GLU A 180 -13.31 -6.57 -15.03
CA GLU A 180 -14.18 -7.10 -16.07
C GLU A 180 -15.66 -7.12 -15.66
N SER A 181 -15.92 -7.16 -14.34
CA SER A 181 -17.30 -7.32 -13.83
C SER A 181 -17.42 -6.95 -12.35
N PHE A 182 -18.65 -6.70 -11.90
CA PHE A 182 -18.97 -6.58 -10.48
C PHE A 182 -18.58 -7.84 -9.68
N LYS A 183 -18.67 -9.02 -10.26
CA LYS A 183 -18.23 -10.27 -9.59
C LYS A 183 -16.74 -10.23 -9.26
N GLN A 184 -15.91 -9.75 -10.17
CA GLN A 184 -14.46 -9.58 -9.91
C GLN A 184 -14.23 -8.53 -8.83
N PHE A 185 -14.92 -7.38 -8.88
CA PHE A 185 -14.87 -6.36 -7.84
C PHE A 185 -15.24 -6.93 -6.46
N GLN A 186 -16.34 -7.68 -6.39
CA GLN A 186 -16.80 -8.31 -5.16
C GLN A 186 -15.76 -9.28 -4.59
N GLN A 187 -15.16 -10.11 -5.44
CA GLN A 187 -14.15 -11.08 -5.01
C GLN A 187 -12.83 -10.43 -4.60
N ALA A 188 -12.38 -9.40 -5.32
CA ALA A 188 -11.09 -8.79 -5.10
C ALA A 188 -11.09 -7.75 -3.96
N ILE A 189 -12.23 -7.08 -3.73
CA ILE A 189 -12.31 -5.96 -2.80
C ILE A 189 -13.31 -6.23 -1.68
N MET A 190 -14.58 -6.58 -1.98
CA MET A 190 -15.57 -6.73 -0.93
C MET A 190 -15.34 -7.95 -0.04
N ASN A 191 -14.82 -9.04 -0.58
CA ASN A 191 -14.60 -10.31 0.11
C ASN A 191 -13.12 -10.51 0.53
N ALA A 192 -12.31 -9.45 0.54
CA ALA A 192 -10.93 -9.56 0.99
C ALA A 192 -10.86 -9.99 2.48
N THR A 193 -9.92 -10.89 2.82
CA THR A 193 -9.83 -11.51 4.16
C THR A 193 -9.59 -10.53 5.29
N TYR A 194 -8.96 -9.38 4.99
CA TYR A 194 -8.68 -8.31 5.96
C TYR A 194 -9.85 -7.34 6.16
N GLN A 195 -10.99 -7.57 5.48
CA GLN A 195 -12.17 -6.71 5.56
C GLN A 195 -13.32 -7.49 6.20
N GLU A 196 -13.66 -7.14 7.45
CA GLU A 196 -14.83 -7.67 8.13
C GLU A 196 -16.07 -6.88 7.71
N HIS A 197 -16.78 -7.35 6.69
CA HIS A 197 -18.02 -6.73 6.24
C HIS A 197 -19.23 -7.56 6.58
N GLN A 198 -20.16 -6.96 7.32
CA GLN A 198 -21.54 -7.45 7.42
C GLN A 198 -22.32 -6.88 6.22
N SER A 199 -22.17 -7.46 5.05
CA SER A 199 -22.93 -7.06 3.86
C SER A 199 -24.27 -7.76 3.85
N ASP A 200 -25.37 -7.03 4.02
CA ASP A 200 -26.70 -7.52 3.69
C ASP A 200 -26.94 -7.46 2.16
N ASP A 201 -27.93 -8.23 1.68
CA ASP A 201 -28.24 -8.25 0.23
C ASP A 201 -28.65 -6.88 -0.30
N GLY A 202 -29.24 -6.03 0.52
CA GLY A 202 -29.63 -4.66 0.16
C GLY A 202 -28.41 -3.76 -0.05
N LEU A 203 -27.37 -3.88 0.79
CA LEU A 203 -26.12 -3.16 0.61
C LEU A 203 -25.40 -3.61 -0.66
N VAL A 204 -25.27 -4.92 -0.87
CA VAL A 204 -24.64 -5.48 -2.09
C VAL A 204 -25.33 -4.98 -3.35
N SER A 205 -26.67 -4.91 -3.35
CA SER A 205 -27.45 -4.42 -4.49
C SER A 205 -27.16 -2.94 -4.78
N ARG A 206 -27.12 -2.07 -3.77
CA ARG A 206 -26.79 -0.65 -3.93
C ARG A 206 -25.35 -0.42 -4.42
N VAL A 207 -24.40 -1.18 -3.86
CA VAL A 207 -22.98 -1.12 -4.28
C VAL A 207 -22.85 -1.56 -5.75
N ARG A 208 -23.57 -2.62 -6.14
CA ARG A 208 -23.60 -3.08 -7.53
C ARG A 208 -24.14 -1.99 -8.47
N GLU A 209 -25.28 -1.41 -8.14
CA GLU A 209 -25.89 -0.35 -8.95
C GLU A 209 -24.91 0.84 -9.14
N ARG A 210 -24.25 1.27 -8.06
CA ARG A 210 -23.23 2.33 -8.13
C ARG A 210 -22.05 1.95 -9.00
N PHE A 211 -21.52 0.73 -8.83
CA PHE A 211 -20.41 0.20 -9.62
C PHE A 211 -20.76 0.10 -11.11
N GLU A 212 -21.91 -0.49 -11.43
CA GLU A 212 -22.38 -0.62 -12.82
C GLU A 212 -22.60 0.75 -13.50
N GLY A 213 -22.87 1.78 -12.74
CA GLY A 213 -22.95 3.16 -13.24
C GLY A 213 -21.65 3.69 -13.84
N PHE A 214 -20.51 3.08 -13.56
CA PHE A 214 -19.20 3.41 -14.15
C PHE A 214 -18.84 2.56 -15.38
N ARG A 215 -19.79 1.76 -15.89
CA ARG A 215 -19.53 0.92 -17.06
C ARG A 215 -19.16 1.77 -18.28
N SER A 216 -18.01 1.49 -18.85
CA SER A 216 -17.53 2.09 -20.09
C SER A 216 -18.19 1.47 -21.31
N ALA A 217 -18.21 2.21 -22.43
CA ALA A 217 -18.54 1.69 -23.74
C ALA A 217 -17.42 0.83 -24.35
N ASP A 218 -16.21 0.85 -23.79
CA ASP A 218 -15.10 -0.01 -24.19
C ASP A 218 -15.30 -1.42 -23.62
N GLU A 219 -15.73 -2.35 -24.47
CA GLU A 219 -15.96 -3.76 -24.07
C GLU A 219 -14.69 -4.47 -23.58
N LYS A 220 -13.48 -3.99 -23.95
CA LYS A 220 -12.21 -4.59 -23.50
C LYS A 220 -11.83 -4.12 -22.08
N ASN A 221 -12.32 -2.96 -21.69
CA ASN A 221 -12.13 -2.38 -20.35
C ASN A 221 -13.46 -1.87 -19.82
N PRO A 222 -14.42 -2.76 -19.51
CA PRO A 222 -15.78 -2.36 -19.14
C PRO A 222 -15.80 -1.51 -17.87
N PHE A 223 -14.83 -1.68 -16.98
CA PHE A 223 -14.66 -0.86 -15.78
C PHE A 223 -13.20 -0.45 -15.65
N TYR A 224 -12.97 0.83 -15.82
CA TYR A 224 -11.65 1.46 -15.72
C TYR A 224 -11.72 2.61 -14.71
N PHE A 225 -10.85 2.56 -13.71
CA PHE A 225 -10.75 3.59 -12.69
C PHE A 225 -9.31 4.11 -12.60
N GLU A 226 -9.18 5.38 -12.31
CA GLU A 226 -7.92 6.02 -11.98
C GLU A 226 -7.92 6.34 -10.49
N THR A 227 -7.16 5.57 -9.71
CA THR A 227 -7.14 5.69 -8.26
C THR A 227 -5.98 6.57 -7.80
N PRO A 228 -6.28 7.69 -7.11
CA PRO A 228 -5.23 8.58 -6.64
C PRO A 228 -4.46 7.97 -5.47
N ASN A 229 -3.14 8.06 -5.56
CA ASN A 229 -2.20 7.60 -4.53
C ASN A 229 -1.25 8.74 -4.15
N ARG A 230 -0.80 8.72 -2.92
CA ARG A 230 0.26 9.57 -2.39
C ARG A 230 1.42 8.71 -1.93
N VAL A 231 2.61 9.07 -2.36
CA VAL A 231 3.88 8.53 -1.86
C VAL A 231 4.54 9.57 -0.98
N ASP A 232 4.87 9.19 0.24
CA ASP A 232 5.75 9.92 1.12
C ASP A 232 7.11 9.19 1.13
N LEU A 233 8.12 9.77 0.47
CA LEU A 233 9.48 9.27 0.47
C LEU A 233 10.25 9.90 1.62
N LEU A 234 10.58 9.10 2.63
CA LEU A 234 11.18 9.55 3.87
C LEU A 234 12.61 9.03 3.98
N ARG A 235 13.52 9.86 4.50
CA ARG A 235 14.91 9.46 4.79
C ARG A 235 15.13 9.45 6.30
N LYS A 236 15.73 8.39 6.82
CA LYS A 236 16.22 8.33 8.21
C LYS A 236 17.33 9.36 8.41
N ILE A 237 17.21 10.17 9.44
CA ILE A 237 18.20 11.20 9.88
C ILE A 237 18.68 10.91 11.28
#